data_7241ce4240fab24e1758d540e9ed8651
#
_entry.id   7241ce4240fab24e1758d540e9ed8651
#
_cell.length_a   1.000
_cell.length_b   1.000
_cell.length_c   1.000
_cell.angle_alpha   90.00
_cell.angle_beta   90.00
_cell.angle_gamma   90.00
#
_symmetry.space_group_name_H-M   'P 1'
#
loop_
_entity.id
_entity.type
_entity.pdbx_description
1 polymer ?
#
loop_
_entity_poly.entity_id
_entity_poly.type
_entity_poly.pdbx_seq_one_letter_code
_entity_poly.pdbx_strand_id
1 'polypeptide(L)'
;RIADWKARYPIRPDEHYKQGDGVNPYIFITELSEAAGDDDIIVTDTGATLVWVMQTWRVKEGQRVFSSFNHSPMGYALPAAIGAAKVFPDRRIICITGDGGFQMNIQELATLKRHNLNVKVFVLDXXXXRQTQDTWLDGRHVASSSKKDLGRPDYVALAKAYGLWSSDVVDPLDLEFLLSDKEPSVHIICIDPLARIIPKLGKAESIADMEPLLSREQLQA
;
A
#
# COMPACT_ATOMS: atom_id res chain seq x y z
N ARG A 1 12.05 -8.63 24.85
CA ARG A 1 12.89 -8.74 23.64
C ARG A 1 12.25 -7.97 22.47
N ILE A 2 10.98 -8.25 22.10
CA ILE A 2 10.30 -7.54 20.99
C ILE A 2 10.23 -6.03 21.27
N ALA A 3 9.84 -5.63 22.49
CA ALA A 3 9.74 -4.21 22.87
C ALA A 3 11.11 -3.52 22.77
N ASP A 4 12.16 -4.20 23.20
CA ASP A 4 13.54 -3.71 23.10
C ASP A 4 13.96 -3.52 21.63
N TRP A 5 13.65 -4.51 20.79
CA TRP A 5 13.93 -4.41 19.35
C TRP A 5 13.17 -3.25 18.69
N LYS A 6 11.89 -3.08 19.01
CA LYS A 6 11.09 -1.96 18.48
C LYS A 6 11.66 -0.60 18.89
N ALA A 7 12.19 -0.50 20.11
CA ALA A 7 12.84 0.74 20.59
C ALA A 7 14.17 1.00 19.88
N ARG A 8 14.94 -0.07 19.64
CA ARG A 8 16.27 0.05 19.02
C ARG A 8 16.21 0.25 17.51
N TYR A 9 15.18 -0.29 16.86
CA TYR A 9 15.04 -0.26 15.39
C TYR A 9 13.66 0.27 15.00
N PRO A 10 13.36 1.52 15.33
CA PRO A 10 12.08 2.12 14.93
C PRO A 10 12.05 2.36 13.42
N ILE A 11 10.87 2.28 12.82
CA ILE A 11 10.67 2.73 11.46
C ILE A 11 10.70 4.26 11.46
N ARG A 12 11.63 4.82 10.74
CA ARG A 12 11.83 6.27 10.64
C ARG A 12 11.89 6.67 9.18
N PRO A 13 10.75 6.86 8.55
CA PRO A 13 10.71 7.08 7.10
C PRO A 13 11.50 8.30 6.64
N ASP A 14 11.51 9.36 7.42
CA ASP A 14 12.16 10.62 7.07
C ASP A 14 13.70 10.56 7.12
N GLU A 15 14.31 9.56 7.76
CA GLU A 15 15.77 9.45 7.87
C GLU A 15 16.42 8.73 6.68
N HIS A 16 15.64 8.03 5.87
CA HIS A 16 16.17 6.98 4.99
C HIS A 16 16.04 7.26 3.51
N TYR A 17 15.31 8.28 3.09
CA TYR A 17 15.24 8.63 1.69
C TYR A 17 14.86 10.10 1.48
N LYS A 18 15.26 10.60 0.33
CA LYS A 18 14.92 11.98 -0.05
C LYS A 18 13.43 12.07 -0.38
N GLN A 19 12.82 13.13 0.10
CA GLN A 19 11.45 13.44 -0.30
C GLN A 19 11.46 14.08 -1.68
N GLY A 20 10.62 13.57 -2.54
CA GLY A 20 10.34 14.16 -3.85
C GLY A 20 8.97 14.83 -3.85
N ASP A 21 8.36 14.88 -5.00
CA ASP A 21 7.01 15.41 -5.16
C ASP A 21 6.00 14.29 -5.05
N GLY A 22 5.51 14.04 -3.85
CA GLY A 22 4.51 12.98 -3.65
C GLY A 22 4.40 12.56 -2.19
N VAL A 23 3.50 11.63 -1.96
CA VAL A 23 3.18 11.16 -0.62
C VAL A 23 4.19 10.10 -0.19
N ASN A 24 4.75 10.26 1.01
CA ASN A 24 5.61 9.25 1.61
C ASN A 24 4.74 8.06 2.07
N PRO A 25 4.96 6.85 1.54
CA PRO A 25 4.08 5.71 1.86
C PRO A 25 4.15 5.28 3.33
N TYR A 26 5.29 5.46 3.99
CA TYR A 26 5.42 5.12 5.42
C TYR A 26 4.56 6.05 6.28
N ILE A 27 4.60 7.36 5.97
CA ILE A 27 3.79 8.35 6.68
C ILE A 27 2.30 8.08 6.41
N PHE A 28 1.93 7.93 5.14
CA PHE A 28 0.54 7.69 4.75
C PHE A 28 -0.05 6.47 5.46
N ILE A 29 0.66 5.33 5.44
CA ILE A 29 0.14 4.10 6.03
C ILE A 29 0.09 4.19 7.56
N THR A 30 1.06 4.90 8.18
CA THR A 30 1.00 5.16 9.62
C THR A 30 -0.27 5.94 9.98
N GLU A 31 -0.51 7.06 9.29
CA GLU A 31 -1.68 7.90 9.53
C GLU A 31 -2.98 7.15 9.23
N LEU A 32 -3.01 6.38 8.15
CA LEU A 32 -4.17 5.57 7.82
C LEU A 32 -4.45 4.52 8.92
N SER A 33 -3.39 3.91 9.46
CA SER A 33 -3.57 2.92 10.54
C SER A 33 -4.07 3.58 11.82
N GLU A 34 -3.67 4.82 12.09
CA GLU A 34 -4.14 5.59 13.25
C GLU A 34 -5.61 5.98 13.08
N ALA A 35 -6.02 6.41 11.88
CA ALA A 35 -7.41 6.79 11.57
C ALA A 35 -8.37 5.59 11.48
N ALA A 36 -7.85 4.41 11.19
CA ALA A 36 -8.67 3.20 11.05
C ALA A 36 -9.35 2.83 12.38
N GLY A 37 -10.55 2.29 12.29
CA GLY A 37 -11.30 1.82 13.47
C GLY A 37 -10.78 0.50 14.02
N ASP A 38 -11.12 0.23 15.28
CA ASP A 38 -10.62 -0.96 15.98
C ASP A 38 -11.13 -2.28 15.39
N ASP A 39 -12.22 -2.26 14.65
CA ASP A 39 -12.77 -3.48 14.04
C ASP A 39 -12.65 -3.51 12.51
N ASP A 40 -11.90 -2.61 11.92
CA ASP A 40 -11.68 -2.61 10.45
C ASP A 40 -10.95 -3.87 9.99
N ILE A 41 -11.21 -4.25 8.75
CA ILE A 41 -10.49 -5.35 8.10
C ILE A 41 -9.61 -4.75 7.00
N ILE A 42 -8.32 -5.03 7.07
CA ILE A 42 -7.32 -4.47 6.17
C ILE A 42 -6.85 -5.56 5.20
N VAL A 43 -6.99 -5.28 3.91
CA VAL A 43 -6.55 -6.21 2.87
C VAL A 43 -5.50 -5.50 2.03
N THR A 44 -4.33 -6.10 1.87
CA THR A 44 -3.27 -5.49 1.08
C THR A 44 -2.84 -6.38 -0.09
N ASP A 45 -2.42 -5.73 -1.18
CA ASP A 45 -1.93 -6.39 -2.38
C ASP A 45 -0.46 -6.79 -2.21
N THR A 46 0.24 -7.03 -3.27
CA THR A 46 1.62 -7.50 -3.33
C THR A 46 2.63 -6.34 -3.48
N GLY A 47 3.89 -6.70 -3.57
CA GLY A 47 4.99 -5.78 -3.91
C GLY A 47 5.30 -4.80 -2.79
N ALA A 48 5.67 -3.58 -3.17
CA ALA A 48 6.02 -2.53 -2.19
C ALA A 48 4.85 -2.24 -1.25
N THR A 49 3.63 -2.25 -1.77
CA THR A 49 2.41 -2.02 -0.98
C THR A 49 2.34 -2.98 0.21
N LEU A 50 2.55 -4.28 -0.06
CA LEU A 50 2.54 -5.30 1.00
C LEU A 50 3.60 -5.00 2.07
N VAL A 51 4.81 -4.71 1.64
CA VAL A 51 5.92 -4.49 2.57
C VAL A 51 5.68 -3.25 3.42
N TRP A 52 5.28 -2.14 2.79
CA TRP A 52 4.99 -0.90 3.53
C TRP A 52 3.88 -1.12 4.57
N VAL A 53 2.80 -1.82 4.19
CA VAL A 53 1.70 -2.12 5.14
C VAL A 53 2.23 -3.00 6.28
N MET A 54 2.94 -4.08 5.96
CA MET A 54 3.41 -5.01 7.00
C MET A 54 4.46 -4.39 7.95
N GLN A 55 5.24 -3.44 7.45
CA GLN A 55 6.23 -2.74 8.29
C GLN A 55 5.58 -1.69 9.19
N THR A 56 4.51 -1.04 8.73
CA THR A 56 4.05 0.24 9.28
C THR A 56 2.70 0.15 9.99
N TRP A 57 1.81 -0.72 9.53
CA TRP A 57 0.44 -0.81 10.08
C TRP A 57 0.47 -1.21 11.55
N ARG A 58 -0.17 -0.43 12.39
CA ARG A 58 -0.31 -0.70 13.83
C ARG A 58 -1.64 -1.39 14.07
N VAL A 59 -1.60 -2.71 14.15
CA VAL A 59 -2.83 -3.53 14.27
C VAL A 59 -3.49 -3.28 15.63
N LYS A 60 -4.75 -2.93 15.61
CA LYS A 60 -5.59 -2.74 16.81
C LYS A 60 -6.32 -4.06 17.15
N GLU A 61 -6.85 -4.16 18.37
CA GLU A 61 -7.30 -5.41 18.97
C GLU A 61 -8.35 -6.17 18.13
N GLY A 62 -9.30 -5.49 17.52
CA GLY A 62 -10.37 -6.13 16.74
C GLY A 62 -10.06 -6.31 15.26
N GLN A 63 -8.95 -5.73 14.80
CA GLN A 63 -8.63 -5.69 13.37
C GLN A 63 -8.14 -7.04 12.84
N ARG A 64 -8.33 -7.22 11.54
CA ARG A 64 -7.70 -8.30 10.77
C ARG A 64 -6.91 -7.68 9.63
N VAL A 65 -5.64 -8.06 9.51
CA VAL A 65 -4.78 -7.62 8.40
C VAL A 65 -4.36 -8.87 7.63
N PHE A 66 -4.63 -8.90 6.32
CA PHE A 66 -4.27 -10.09 5.56
C PHE A 66 -3.95 -9.77 4.10
N SER A 67 -3.25 -10.72 3.47
CA SER A 67 -2.90 -10.73 2.06
C SER A 67 -2.66 -12.18 1.63
N SER A 68 -2.44 -12.40 0.35
CA SER A 68 -2.00 -13.70 -0.16
C SER A 68 -0.47 -13.80 -0.06
N PHE A 69 0.02 -14.00 1.17
CA PHE A 69 1.46 -13.93 1.46
C PHE A 69 2.30 -14.93 0.66
N ASN A 70 1.78 -16.12 0.44
CA ASN A 70 2.59 -17.21 -0.09
C ASN A 70 2.87 -17.05 -1.59
N HIS A 71 1.85 -16.81 -2.38
CA HIS A 71 2.00 -16.64 -3.84
C HIS A 71 2.06 -15.18 -4.26
N SER A 72 1.54 -14.31 -3.43
CA SER A 72 1.62 -12.85 -3.57
C SER A 72 1.24 -12.36 -4.99
N PRO A 73 0.08 -12.78 -5.54
CA PRO A 73 -0.29 -12.34 -6.89
C PRO A 73 -0.75 -10.89 -6.91
N MET A 74 -0.39 -10.17 -7.96
CA MET A 74 -0.94 -8.84 -8.23
C MET A 74 -2.45 -8.94 -8.45
N GLY A 75 -3.19 -7.98 -7.88
CA GLY A 75 -4.64 -7.89 -8.04
C GLY A 75 -5.44 -8.69 -7.03
N TYR A 76 -4.79 -9.27 -6.04
CA TYR A 76 -5.46 -10.03 -4.97
C TYR A 76 -6.38 -9.16 -4.11
N ALA A 77 -5.93 -7.93 -3.78
CA ALA A 77 -6.55 -7.15 -2.70
C ALA A 77 -8.02 -6.79 -2.97
N LEU A 78 -8.34 -6.32 -4.18
CA LEU A 78 -9.68 -5.83 -4.47
C LEU A 78 -10.74 -6.96 -4.42
N PRO A 79 -10.56 -8.11 -5.09
CA PRO A 79 -11.50 -9.22 -4.93
C PRO A 79 -11.57 -9.75 -3.50
N ALA A 80 -10.44 -9.80 -2.79
CA ALA A 80 -10.42 -10.28 -1.40
C ALA A 80 -11.16 -9.32 -0.47
N ALA A 81 -11.06 -7.99 -0.72
CA ALA A 81 -11.81 -6.99 0.04
C ALA A 81 -13.33 -7.15 -0.19
N ILE A 82 -13.72 -7.43 -1.43
CA ILE A 82 -15.13 -7.72 -1.76
C ILE A 82 -15.61 -8.95 -0.97
N GLY A 83 -14.80 -10.02 -0.98
CA GLY A 83 -15.12 -11.22 -0.21
C GLY A 83 -15.26 -10.93 1.28
N ALA A 84 -14.33 -10.16 1.84
CA ALA A 84 -14.38 -9.77 3.26
C ALA A 84 -15.65 -8.95 3.57
N ALA A 85 -16.00 -7.99 2.70
CA ALA A 85 -17.19 -7.16 2.89
C ALA A 85 -18.49 -7.98 2.83
N LYS A 86 -18.51 -9.04 2.02
CA LYS A 86 -19.68 -9.95 1.97
C LYS A 86 -19.82 -10.78 3.23
N VAL A 87 -18.70 -11.20 3.82
CA VAL A 87 -18.71 -12.02 5.05
C VAL A 87 -18.97 -11.15 6.28
N PHE A 88 -18.48 -9.91 6.27
CA PHE A 88 -18.57 -9.00 7.42
C PHE A 88 -19.25 -7.68 6.97
N PRO A 89 -20.57 -7.70 6.68
CA PRO A 89 -21.23 -6.53 6.07
C PRO A 89 -21.28 -5.29 6.97
N ASP A 90 -21.14 -5.46 8.27
CA ASP A 90 -21.19 -4.35 9.23
C ASP A 90 -19.81 -3.72 9.47
N ARG A 91 -18.74 -4.34 8.97
CA ARG A 91 -17.36 -3.87 9.16
C ARG A 91 -16.88 -3.11 7.93
N ARG A 92 -16.07 -2.08 8.18
CA ARG A 92 -15.40 -1.37 7.08
C ARG A 92 -14.18 -2.19 6.63
N ILE A 93 -14.02 -2.28 5.31
CA ILE A 93 -12.86 -2.94 4.70
C ILE A 93 -11.96 -1.86 4.10
N ILE A 94 -10.71 -1.85 4.50
CA ILE A 94 -9.67 -0.98 3.94
C ILE A 94 -8.84 -1.83 2.98
N CYS A 95 -8.96 -1.52 1.68
CA CYS A 95 -8.25 -2.23 0.61
C CYS A 95 -7.08 -1.37 0.17
N ILE A 96 -5.83 -1.84 0.36
CA ILE A 96 -4.63 -1.10 -0.02
C ILE A 96 -3.95 -1.87 -1.15
N THR A 97 -3.88 -1.26 -2.33
CA THR A 97 -3.35 -1.92 -3.53
C THR A 97 -2.40 -0.99 -4.27
N GLY A 98 -1.48 -1.54 -5.03
CA GLY A 98 -0.67 -0.76 -5.95
C GLY A 98 -1.43 -0.51 -7.26
N ASP A 99 -0.98 0.47 -8.03
CA ASP A 99 -1.57 0.83 -9.32
C ASP A 99 -1.66 -0.37 -10.27
N GLY A 100 -0.61 -1.17 -10.36
CA GLY A 100 -0.61 -2.36 -11.21
C GLY A 100 -1.57 -3.44 -10.72
N GLY A 101 -1.61 -3.67 -9.40
CA GLY A 101 -2.56 -4.62 -8.80
C GLY A 101 -4.01 -4.19 -9.00
N PHE A 102 -4.28 -2.92 -8.80
CA PHE A 102 -5.62 -2.34 -9.01
C PHE A 102 -6.10 -2.58 -10.45
N GLN A 103 -5.20 -2.36 -11.43
CA GLN A 103 -5.55 -2.51 -12.84
C GLN A 103 -5.88 -3.95 -13.23
N MET A 104 -5.30 -4.94 -12.54
CA MET A 104 -5.54 -6.37 -12.83
C MET A 104 -7.00 -6.78 -12.63
N ASN A 105 -7.70 -6.15 -11.69
CA ASN A 105 -9.08 -6.51 -11.35
C ASN A 105 -10.00 -5.28 -11.24
N ILE A 106 -9.71 -4.24 -12.02
CA ILE A 106 -10.44 -2.97 -11.95
C ILE A 106 -11.94 -3.14 -12.26
N GLN A 107 -12.31 -4.16 -13.03
CA GLN A 107 -13.72 -4.46 -13.36
C GLN A 107 -14.53 -4.78 -12.10
N GLU A 108 -13.87 -5.17 -11.00
CA GLU A 108 -14.55 -5.47 -9.74
C GLU A 108 -15.14 -4.22 -9.05
N LEU A 109 -14.78 -3.03 -9.54
CA LEU A 109 -15.46 -1.79 -9.11
C LEU A 109 -16.97 -1.85 -9.41
N ALA A 110 -17.37 -2.54 -10.49
CA ALA A 110 -18.78 -2.80 -10.77
C ALA A 110 -19.45 -3.60 -9.63
N THR A 111 -18.74 -4.61 -9.11
CA THR A 111 -19.21 -5.42 -7.98
C THR A 111 -19.34 -4.59 -6.71
N LEU A 112 -18.33 -3.75 -6.42
CA LEU A 112 -18.38 -2.83 -5.27
C LEU A 112 -19.62 -1.93 -5.34
N LYS A 113 -19.81 -1.29 -6.48
CA LYS A 113 -20.94 -0.35 -6.68
C LYS A 113 -22.26 -1.07 -6.61
N ARG A 114 -22.40 -2.17 -7.35
CA ARG A 114 -23.67 -2.94 -7.41
C ARG A 114 -24.15 -3.34 -6.03
N HIS A 115 -23.25 -3.77 -5.17
CA HIS A 115 -23.60 -4.29 -3.84
C HIS A 115 -23.44 -3.25 -2.73
N ASN A 116 -23.02 -2.05 -3.06
CA ASN A 116 -22.78 -0.95 -2.12
C ASN A 116 -21.96 -1.41 -0.90
N LEU A 117 -20.83 -2.07 -1.17
CA LEU A 117 -20.01 -2.67 -0.13
C LEU A 117 -19.18 -1.61 0.58
N ASN A 118 -19.13 -1.67 1.91
CA ASN A 118 -18.33 -0.72 2.72
C ASN A 118 -16.83 -1.02 2.57
N VAL A 119 -16.27 -0.68 1.39
CA VAL A 119 -14.86 -0.89 1.04
C VAL A 119 -14.24 0.45 0.64
N LYS A 120 -13.19 0.83 1.33
CA LYS A 120 -12.37 2.02 1.02
C LYS A 120 -11.10 1.54 0.31
N VAL A 121 -10.98 1.86 -0.96
CA VAL A 121 -9.85 1.41 -1.78
C VAL A 121 -8.81 2.52 -1.88
N PHE A 122 -7.61 2.27 -1.37
CA PHE A 122 -6.46 3.18 -1.47
C PHE A 122 -5.48 2.59 -2.49
N VAL A 123 -5.30 3.30 -3.61
CA VAL A 123 -4.41 2.88 -4.70
C VAL A 123 -3.11 3.65 -4.57
N LEU A 124 -2.03 2.95 -4.19
CA LEU A 124 -0.70 3.54 -4.08
C LEU A 124 -0.05 3.58 -5.48
N ASP A 125 -0.07 4.76 -6.05
CA ASP A 125 0.44 4.95 -7.42
C ASP A 125 1.92 5.29 -7.40
N UNK A 126 2.59 4.30 -7.44
CA UNK A 126 4.02 4.34 -7.32
C UNK A 126 4.71 4.09 -8.65
N UNK A 127 4.05 3.69 -9.82
CA UNK A 127 4.56 3.22 -10.98
C UNK A 127 4.90 1.78 -10.86
N UNK A 128 4.41 0.98 -11.44
CA UNK A 128 4.39 -0.44 -11.36
C UNK A 128 5.71 -1.11 -11.57
N UNK A 129 5.84 -2.23 -11.03
CA UNK A 129 6.96 -3.04 -11.09
C UNK A 129 8.28 -2.37 -10.92
N ARG A 130 8.29 -1.30 -10.34
CA ARG A 130 9.48 -0.45 -10.21
C ARG A 130 10.49 -1.04 -9.23
N GLN A 131 10.03 -1.47 -8.09
CA GLN A 131 10.93 -2.02 -7.06
C GLN A 131 11.71 -3.24 -7.53
N THR A 132 11.06 -4.13 -8.24
CA THR A 132 11.74 -5.29 -8.84
C THR A 132 12.84 -4.83 -9.80
N GLN A 133 12.54 -3.80 -10.59
CA GLN A 133 13.50 -3.26 -11.53
C GLN A 133 14.64 -2.51 -10.82
N ASP A 134 14.35 -1.83 -9.72
CA ASP A 134 15.39 -1.22 -8.89
C ASP A 134 16.37 -2.29 -8.36
N THR A 135 15.83 -3.42 -7.91
CA THR A 135 16.65 -4.48 -7.29
C THR A 135 17.37 -5.34 -8.33
N TRP A 136 16.64 -5.84 -9.34
CA TRP A 136 17.17 -6.87 -10.24
C TRP A 136 17.73 -6.33 -11.53
N LEU A 137 17.33 -5.12 -11.96
CA LEU A 137 17.80 -4.51 -13.20
C LEU A 137 18.65 -3.27 -12.95
N ASP A 138 19.12 -3.09 -11.72
CA ASP A 138 19.99 -1.98 -11.31
C ASP A 138 19.39 -0.61 -11.70
N GLY A 139 18.10 -0.46 -11.53
CA GLY A 139 17.38 0.78 -11.82
C GLY A 139 17.11 1.04 -13.30
N ARG A 140 17.31 0.04 -14.16
CA ARG A 140 16.91 0.16 -15.56
C ARG A 140 15.40 -0.09 -15.64
N HIS A 141 14.65 0.99 -15.75
CA HIS A 141 13.21 0.93 -15.76
C HIS A 141 12.68 0.71 -17.18
N VAL A 142 11.96 -0.40 -17.38
CA VAL A 142 11.33 -0.76 -18.65
C VAL A 142 9.84 -0.97 -18.40
N ALA A 143 9.02 -0.22 -19.12
CA ALA A 143 7.56 -0.28 -19.01
C ALA A 143 7.06 -0.11 -17.56
N SER A 144 7.72 0.76 -16.80
CA SER A 144 7.35 1.06 -15.40
C SER A 144 7.27 2.55 -15.13
N SER A 145 7.41 3.37 -16.17
CA SER A 145 7.30 4.82 -16.06
C SER A 145 5.97 5.27 -16.70
N SER A 146 5.14 5.95 -15.93
CA SER A 146 3.84 6.43 -16.39
C SER A 146 3.94 7.43 -17.54
N LYS A 147 5.05 8.13 -17.64
CA LYS A 147 5.17 9.23 -18.63
C LYS A 147 5.67 8.80 -19.99
N LYS A 148 6.36 7.67 -20.08
CA LYS A 148 7.04 7.30 -21.33
C LYS A 148 6.69 5.91 -21.86
N ASP A 149 6.50 4.96 -20.97
CA ASP A 149 6.52 3.55 -21.39
C ASP A 149 5.20 2.82 -21.13
N LEU A 150 4.46 3.21 -20.11
CA LEU A 150 3.21 2.56 -19.71
C LEU A 150 2.11 3.60 -19.62
N GLY A 151 1.10 3.46 -20.41
CA GLY A 151 -0.05 4.36 -20.34
C GLY A 151 -0.71 4.24 -18.96
N ARG A 152 -0.67 5.31 -18.19
CA ARG A 152 -1.36 5.37 -16.90
C ARG A 152 -2.78 5.87 -17.12
N PRO A 153 -3.79 5.04 -16.84
CA PRO A 153 -5.17 5.53 -16.93
C PRO A 153 -5.45 6.59 -15.86
N ASP A 154 -6.43 7.42 -16.11
CA ASP A 154 -6.99 8.28 -15.07
C ASP A 154 -7.87 7.41 -14.18
N TYR A 155 -7.32 6.95 -13.06
CA TYR A 155 -8.02 6.06 -12.15
C TYR A 155 -9.20 6.74 -11.45
N VAL A 156 -9.12 8.06 -11.25
CA VAL A 156 -10.23 8.84 -10.68
C VAL A 156 -11.39 8.83 -11.65
N ALA A 157 -11.12 9.14 -12.94
CA ALA A 157 -12.15 9.12 -13.98
C ALA A 157 -12.74 7.71 -14.14
N LEU A 158 -11.91 6.67 -14.08
CA LEU A 158 -12.38 5.29 -14.18
C LEU A 158 -13.31 4.94 -13.00
N ALA A 159 -12.93 5.25 -11.78
CA ALA A 159 -13.78 4.97 -10.61
C ALA A 159 -15.11 5.71 -10.71
N LYS A 160 -15.08 6.97 -11.15
CA LYS A 160 -16.30 7.76 -11.39
C LYS A 160 -17.17 7.15 -12.50
N ALA A 161 -16.56 6.58 -13.54
CA ALA A 161 -17.31 5.91 -14.61
C ALA A 161 -18.04 4.66 -14.08
N TYR A 162 -17.49 4.00 -13.05
CA TYR A 162 -18.17 2.91 -12.31
C TYR A 162 -19.21 3.42 -11.31
N GLY A 163 -19.37 4.75 -11.17
CA GLY A 163 -20.33 5.35 -10.24
C GLY A 163 -19.84 5.42 -8.80
N LEU A 164 -18.53 5.34 -8.58
CA LEU A 164 -17.92 5.41 -7.25
C LEU A 164 -17.37 6.81 -6.97
N TRP A 165 -17.46 7.24 -5.73
CA TRP A 165 -16.77 8.45 -5.31
C TRP A 165 -15.26 8.20 -5.37
N SER A 166 -14.51 9.20 -5.84
CA SER A 166 -13.07 9.04 -6.02
C SER A 166 -12.34 10.38 -5.94
N SER A 167 -11.14 10.33 -5.39
CA SER A 167 -10.25 11.50 -5.27
C SER A 167 -8.80 11.14 -5.56
N ASP A 168 -8.07 12.09 -6.12
CA ASP A 168 -6.61 12.08 -6.11
C ASP A 168 -6.14 12.70 -4.80
N VAL A 169 -5.07 12.16 -4.27
CA VAL A 169 -4.49 12.59 -3.01
C VAL A 169 -3.01 12.89 -3.20
N VAL A 170 -2.66 14.16 -3.09
CA VAL A 170 -1.29 14.64 -3.30
C VAL A 170 -0.69 15.19 -2.00
N ASP A 171 -1.51 15.68 -1.08
CA ASP A 171 -1.10 16.33 0.17
C ASP A 171 -1.84 15.76 1.39
N PRO A 172 -1.49 16.16 2.61
CA PRO A 172 -2.04 15.59 3.85
C PRO A 172 -3.56 15.48 3.84
N LEU A 173 -4.03 14.33 4.25
CA LEU A 173 -5.40 13.91 4.14
C LEU A 173 -6.16 14.02 5.43
N ASP A 174 -7.40 14.44 5.33
CA ASP A 174 -8.36 14.13 6.38
C ASP A 174 -8.81 12.66 6.17
N LEU A 175 -8.00 11.74 6.64
CA LEU A 175 -8.28 10.31 6.52
C LEU A 175 -9.54 9.91 7.28
N GLU A 176 -9.86 10.61 8.37
CA GLU A 176 -11.10 10.37 9.11
C GLU A 176 -12.31 10.65 8.21
N PHE A 177 -12.23 11.74 7.43
CA PHE A 177 -13.29 12.07 6.46
C PHE A 177 -13.42 10.98 5.39
N LEU A 178 -12.29 10.52 4.82
CA LEU A 178 -12.33 9.48 3.78
C LEU A 178 -12.88 8.15 4.31
N LEU A 179 -12.76 7.92 5.61
CA LEU A 179 -13.25 6.71 6.26
C LEU A 179 -14.64 6.88 6.88
N SER A 180 -15.23 8.08 6.85
CA SER A 180 -16.41 8.39 7.69
C SER A 180 -17.71 7.72 7.25
N ASP A 181 -17.94 7.53 5.96
CA ASP A 181 -19.20 6.98 5.47
C ASP A 181 -19.09 5.48 5.17
N LYS A 182 -20.21 4.87 4.78
CA LYS A 182 -20.26 3.43 4.46
C LYS A 182 -20.30 3.17 2.95
N GLU A 183 -20.22 4.21 2.13
CA GLU A 183 -20.26 4.06 0.67
C GLU A 183 -18.88 3.59 0.16
N PRO A 184 -18.84 2.74 -0.86
CA PRO A 184 -17.56 2.38 -1.47
C PRO A 184 -16.89 3.58 -2.15
N SER A 185 -15.57 3.67 -1.99
CA SER A 185 -14.83 4.79 -2.58
C SER A 185 -13.43 4.34 -3.01
N VAL A 186 -12.81 5.13 -3.90
CA VAL A 186 -11.47 4.85 -4.44
C VAL A 186 -10.62 6.13 -4.33
N HIS A 187 -9.49 6.01 -3.67
CA HIS A 187 -8.57 7.12 -3.42
C HIS A 187 -7.20 6.81 -4.03
N ILE A 188 -6.72 7.68 -4.90
CA ILE A 188 -5.44 7.51 -5.58
C ILE A 188 -4.39 8.30 -4.82
N ILE A 189 -3.40 7.59 -4.28
CA ILE A 189 -2.33 8.17 -3.47
C ILE A 189 -1.10 8.30 -4.37
N CYS A 190 -0.77 9.52 -4.75
CA CYS A 190 0.39 9.80 -5.61
C CYS A 190 1.66 9.63 -4.80
N ILE A 191 2.24 8.46 -4.84
CA ILE A 191 3.43 8.11 -4.05
C ILE A 191 4.67 8.84 -4.59
N ASP A 192 5.47 9.36 -3.68
CA ASP A 192 6.76 9.97 -3.98
C ASP A 192 7.58 9.03 -4.89
N PRO A 193 8.00 9.50 -6.07
CA PRO A 193 8.78 8.64 -6.98
C PRO A 193 10.14 8.22 -6.42
N LEU A 194 10.61 8.84 -5.35
CA LEU A 194 11.85 8.45 -4.68
C LEU A 194 11.63 7.43 -3.56
N ALA A 195 10.37 7.13 -3.22
CA ALA A 195 10.05 6.19 -2.15
C ALA A 195 10.57 4.78 -2.47
N ARG A 196 11.15 4.15 -1.46
CA ARG A 196 11.70 2.79 -1.55
C ARG A 196 11.35 2.01 -0.29
N ILE A 197 11.39 0.70 -0.38
CA ILE A 197 11.33 -0.16 0.82
C ILE A 197 12.63 0.01 1.60
N ILE A 198 12.52 0.16 2.90
CA ILE A 198 13.65 0.34 3.82
C ILE A 198 13.56 -0.72 4.92
N PRO A 199 14.63 -1.46 5.20
CA PRO A 199 15.90 -1.48 4.49
C PRO A 199 15.75 -2.09 3.08
N LYS A 200 16.50 -1.56 2.15
CA LYS A 200 16.57 -2.12 0.81
C LYS A 200 17.27 -3.48 0.89
N LEU A 201 16.61 -4.52 0.45
CA LEU A 201 17.26 -5.81 0.31
C LEU A 201 18.19 -5.75 -0.88
N GLY A 202 19.45 -6.13 -0.67
CA GLY A 202 20.40 -6.32 -1.76
C GLY A 202 19.98 -7.49 -2.63
N LYS A 203 20.84 -7.87 -3.54
CA LYS A 203 20.62 -9.07 -4.37
C LYS A 203 20.80 -10.35 -3.55
N ALA A 204 20.86 -10.17 -2.29
CA ALA A 204 20.66 -11.10 -1.17
C ALA A 204 21.50 -12.36 -1.18
N GLU A 205 22.76 -12.15 -1.01
CA GLU A 205 23.62 -13.24 -0.56
C GLU A 205 23.60 -13.33 0.97
N SER A 206 23.26 -12.22 1.65
CA SER A 206 23.32 -12.13 3.11
C SER A 206 22.40 -11.03 3.63
N ILE A 207 21.92 -11.19 4.85
CA ILE A 207 21.21 -10.15 5.61
C ILE A 207 22.10 -8.90 5.80
N ALA A 208 23.42 -9.07 5.75
CA ALA A 208 24.36 -7.97 5.86
C ALA A 208 24.37 -7.06 4.61
N ASP A 209 23.71 -7.48 3.53
CA ASP A 209 23.62 -6.70 2.28
C ASP A 209 22.47 -5.71 2.25
N MET A 210 21.73 -5.58 3.34
CA MET A 210 20.60 -4.63 3.41
C MET A 210 21.10 -3.18 3.49
N GLU A 211 20.33 -2.27 2.94
CA GLU A 211 20.61 -0.82 3.03
C GLU A 211 19.50 -0.12 3.81
N PRO A 212 19.81 0.67 4.85
CA PRO A 212 21.16 0.94 5.35
C PRO A 212 21.79 -0.28 6.03
N LEU A 213 23.10 -0.36 5.98
CA LEU A 213 23.87 -1.46 6.60
C LEU A 213 23.72 -1.42 8.12
N LEU A 214 23.53 -2.58 8.71
CA LEU A 214 23.64 -2.73 10.15
C LEU A 214 25.11 -2.78 10.59
N SER A 215 25.41 -2.26 11.75
CA SER A 215 26.75 -2.36 12.30
C SER A 215 27.08 -3.83 12.63
N ARG A 216 28.38 -4.15 12.72
CA ARG A 216 28.81 -5.52 13.08
C ARG A 216 28.26 -5.95 14.45
N GLU A 217 28.16 -5.01 15.40
CA GLU A 217 27.59 -5.28 16.72
C GLU A 217 26.09 -5.67 16.61
N GLN A 218 25.37 -4.93 15.79
CA GLN A 218 23.93 -5.19 15.55
C GLN A 218 23.69 -6.55 14.89
N LEU A 219 24.59 -6.93 13.96
CA LEU A 219 24.49 -8.23 13.27
C LEU A 219 24.81 -9.41 14.18
N GLN A 220 25.56 -9.19 15.29
CA GLN A 220 25.94 -10.24 16.24
C GLN A 220 25.00 -10.34 17.43
N ALA A 221 24.08 -9.39 17.62
CA ALA A 221 23.15 -9.33 18.75
C ALA A 221 21.87 -10.15 18.51
#